data_d460d4a31119f3ed872932278d25528b
#
_entry.id   d460d4a31119f3ed872932278d25528b
#
_cell.length_a   1.000
_cell.length_b   1.000
_cell.length_c   1.000
_cell.angle_alpha   90.00
_cell.angle_beta   90.00
_cell.angle_gamma   90.00
#
_symmetry.space_group_name_H-M   'P 1'
#
loop_
_entity.id
_entity.type
_entity.pdbx_description
1 polymer ?
#
loop_
_entity_poly.entity_id
_entity_poly.type
_entity_poly.pdbx_seq_one_letter_code
_entity_poly.pdbx_strand_id
1 'polypeptide(L)'
;MSRYTGPSWKQARRLGLSLTGTGKELARRNYVPGQHGPNNRSKLSEYGLQLAEKQKLRFTYGVGEKQFRNLFVQATKIKGGILGFNFMLLLERRLDNVVYRLGLATTRRQ
;
A
#
# COMPACT_ATOMS: atom_id res chain seq x y z
N MET A 1 15.67 6.09 -10.07
CA MET A 1 14.40 5.44 -9.74
C MET A 1 14.11 5.63 -8.25
N SER A 2 12.97 6.20 -7.91
CA SER A 2 12.63 6.47 -6.51
C SER A 2 12.02 5.24 -5.85
N ARG A 3 12.47 4.96 -4.64
CA ARG A 3 11.90 3.92 -3.80
C ARG A 3 11.79 4.45 -2.37
N TYR A 4 10.90 3.86 -1.61
CA TYR A 4 10.74 4.24 -0.22
C TYR A 4 11.84 3.57 0.61
N THR A 5 12.67 4.36 1.26
CA THR A 5 13.77 3.86 2.10
C THR A 5 13.50 4.05 3.59
N GLY A 6 12.36 4.65 3.94
CA GLY A 6 11.99 4.88 5.32
C GLY A 6 11.42 3.62 5.99
N PRO A 7 11.01 3.73 7.27
CA PRO A 7 10.50 2.58 8.01
C PRO A 7 9.10 2.18 7.54
N SER A 8 8.96 0.92 7.10
CA SER A 8 7.70 0.39 6.61
C SER A 8 6.65 0.20 7.73
N TRP A 9 7.11 -0.04 8.97
CA TRP A 9 6.20 -0.21 10.09
C TRP A 9 5.44 1.08 10.43
N LYS A 10 6.03 2.24 10.16
CA LYS A 10 5.33 3.51 10.29
C LYS A 10 4.13 3.58 9.34
N GLN A 11 4.35 3.15 8.10
CA GLN A 11 3.27 3.12 7.10
C GLN A 11 2.17 2.15 7.53
N ALA A 12 2.54 0.96 8.01
CA ALA A 12 1.59 -0.05 8.45
C ALA A 12 0.75 0.45 9.61
N ARG A 13 1.39 1.05 10.62
CA ARG A 13 0.71 1.56 11.79
C ARG A 13 -0.22 2.73 11.47
N ARG A 14 0.21 3.60 10.55
CA ARG A 14 -0.62 4.75 10.13
C ARG A 14 -1.92 4.29 9.47
N LEU A 15 -1.86 3.25 8.68
CA LEU A 15 -3.00 2.73 7.93
C LEU A 15 -3.78 1.64 8.69
N GLY A 16 -3.21 1.12 9.77
CA GLY A 16 -3.82 0.03 10.52
C GLY A 16 -3.87 -1.28 9.74
N LEU A 17 -2.92 -1.48 8.83
CA LEU A 17 -2.87 -2.65 7.96
C LEU A 17 -1.46 -3.22 7.95
N SER A 18 -1.33 -4.55 8.07
CA SER A 18 -0.03 -5.20 7.97
C SER A 18 0.42 -5.24 6.52
N LEU A 19 1.43 -4.44 6.17
CA LEU A 19 1.93 -4.37 4.81
C LEU A 19 2.86 -5.53 4.47
N THR A 20 3.52 -6.10 5.48
CA THR A 20 4.40 -7.25 5.28
C THR A 20 3.66 -8.58 5.31
N GLY A 21 2.41 -8.58 5.77
CA GLY A 21 1.62 -9.79 5.89
C GLY A 21 1.92 -10.63 7.12
N THR A 22 2.89 -10.22 7.96
CA THR A 22 3.26 -10.96 9.16
C THR A 22 2.49 -10.55 10.40
N GLY A 23 1.90 -9.35 10.39
CA GLY A 23 1.17 -8.81 11.51
C GLY A 23 2.02 -8.28 12.65
N LYS A 24 3.35 -8.39 12.55
CA LYS A 24 4.24 -7.97 13.63
C LYS A 24 4.18 -6.48 13.90
N GLU A 25 3.99 -5.67 12.86
CA GLU A 25 3.93 -4.21 12.97
C GLU A 25 2.80 -3.76 13.87
N LEU A 26 1.65 -4.43 13.78
CA LEU A 26 0.46 -4.06 14.54
C LEU A 26 0.38 -4.78 15.88
N ALA A 27 0.99 -5.95 16.00
CA ALA A 27 0.95 -6.75 17.22
C ALA A 27 1.65 -6.04 18.38
N ARG A 28 2.73 -5.33 18.07
CA ARG A 28 3.53 -4.66 19.10
C ARG A 28 2.94 -3.31 19.47
N ARG A 29 2.51 -2.51 18.49
CA ARG A 29 1.94 -1.18 18.72
C ARG A 29 0.80 -0.94 17.75
N ASN A 30 -0.42 -1.11 18.22
CA ASN A 30 -1.60 -0.98 17.37
C ASN A 30 -2.18 0.43 17.44
N TYR A 31 -1.36 1.45 17.16
CA TYR A 31 -1.77 2.85 17.12
C TYR A 31 -0.89 3.60 16.14
N VAL A 32 -1.33 4.80 15.71
CA VAL A 32 -0.59 5.60 14.73
C VAL A 32 0.79 5.96 15.29
N PRO A 33 1.80 6.12 14.40
CA PRO A 33 3.16 6.46 14.85
C PRO A 33 3.23 7.89 15.40
N GLY A 34 4.26 8.14 16.21
CA GLY A 34 4.53 9.43 16.77
C GLY A 34 4.35 9.47 18.28
N GLN A 35 4.78 10.58 18.87
CA GLN A 35 4.77 10.76 20.32
C GLN A 35 3.36 10.71 20.91
N HIS A 36 2.38 11.25 20.18
CA HIS A 36 0.99 11.32 20.61
C HIS A 36 0.11 10.22 20.02
N GLY A 37 0.73 9.19 19.43
CA GLY A 37 0.02 8.11 18.77
C GLY A 37 -1.05 7.44 19.64
N PRO A 38 -0.70 6.99 20.88
CA PRO A 38 -1.68 6.30 21.73
C PRO A 38 -2.90 7.12 22.11
N ASN A 39 -2.74 8.45 22.13
CA ASN A 39 -3.81 9.38 22.51
C ASN A 39 -4.47 10.04 21.30
N ASN A 40 -4.07 9.66 20.09
CA ASN A 40 -4.59 10.28 18.87
C ASN A 40 -5.95 9.67 18.52
N ARG A 41 -6.99 10.51 18.53
CA ARG A 41 -8.35 10.11 18.20
C ARG A 41 -8.93 10.97 17.09
N SER A 42 -8.08 11.38 16.14
CA SER A 42 -8.51 12.21 15.03
C SER A 42 -9.55 11.48 14.17
N LYS A 43 -10.63 12.19 13.83
CA LYS A 43 -11.64 11.68 12.93
C LYS A 43 -11.28 12.10 11.51
N LEU A 44 -11.18 11.13 10.60
CA LEU A 44 -10.84 11.42 9.23
C LEU A 44 -12.04 12.00 8.48
N SER A 45 -11.78 13.02 7.65
CA SER A 45 -12.76 13.51 6.71
C SER A 45 -12.96 12.50 5.59
N GLU A 46 -13.98 12.72 4.75
CA GLU A 46 -14.19 11.85 3.59
C GLU A 46 -12.97 11.84 2.67
N TYR A 47 -12.36 13.01 2.44
CA TYR A 47 -11.13 13.10 1.67
C TYR A 47 -10.00 12.28 2.32
N GLY A 48 -9.87 12.38 3.64
CA GLY A 48 -8.86 11.61 4.38
C GLY A 48 -9.06 10.10 4.27
N LEU A 49 -10.31 9.63 4.30
CA LEU A 49 -10.62 8.21 4.12
C LEU A 49 -10.24 7.73 2.73
N GLN A 50 -10.58 8.51 1.68
CA GLN A 50 -10.23 8.16 0.31
C GLN A 50 -8.71 8.13 0.12
N LEU A 51 -8.01 9.10 0.67
CA LEU A 51 -6.55 9.14 0.61
C LEU A 51 -5.94 7.92 1.31
N ALA A 52 -6.47 7.52 2.46
CA ALA A 52 -5.99 6.36 3.20
C ALA A 52 -6.16 5.08 2.38
N GLU A 53 -7.28 4.90 1.68
CA GLU A 53 -7.49 3.72 0.84
C GLU A 53 -6.51 3.67 -0.32
N LYS A 54 -6.23 4.81 -0.96
CA LYS A 54 -5.23 4.89 -2.01
C LYS A 54 -3.86 4.51 -1.48
N GLN A 55 -3.49 5.01 -0.30
CA GLN A 55 -2.19 4.73 0.29
C GLN A 55 -2.05 3.26 0.71
N LYS A 56 -3.15 2.62 1.13
CA LYS A 56 -3.12 1.18 1.43
C LYS A 56 -2.67 0.38 0.22
N LEU A 57 -3.26 0.63 -0.94
CA LEU A 57 -2.89 -0.06 -2.18
C LEU A 57 -1.45 0.26 -2.56
N ARG A 58 -1.09 1.52 -2.57
CA ARG A 58 0.24 1.96 -3.01
C ARG A 58 1.33 1.34 -2.13
N PHE A 59 1.16 1.39 -0.82
CA PHE A 59 2.16 0.86 0.10
C PHE A 59 2.20 -0.67 0.12
N THR A 60 1.06 -1.32 -0.09
CA THR A 60 1.02 -2.78 -0.15
C THR A 60 1.89 -3.31 -1.29
N TYR A 61 1.82 -2.67 -2.47
CA TYR A 61 2.60 -3.08 -3.64
C TYR A 61 3.96 -2.38 -3.72
N GLY A 62 4.23 -1.42 -2.83
CA GLY A 62 5.51 -0.72 -2.83
C GLY A 62 5.74 0.16 -4.04
N VAL A 63 4.68 0.71 -4.62
CA VAL A 63 4.73 1.51 -5.85
C VAL A 63 4.88 2.98 -5.52
N GLY A 64 5.75 3.69 -6.26
CA GLY A 64 5.86 5.14 -6.14
C GLY A 64 4.64 5.85 -6.70
N GLU A 65 4.42 7.09 -6.29
CA GLU A 65 3.21 7.85 -6.65
C GLU A 65 3.06 7.99 -8.16
N LYS A 66 4.15 8.31 -8.86
CA LYS A 66 4.10 8.48 -10.32
C LYS A 66 3.76 7.18 -11.03
N GLN A 67 4.38 6.08 -10.64
CA GLN A 67 4.11 4.77 -11.22
C GLN A 67 2.67 4.34 -10.93
N PHE A 68 2.20 4.58 -9.73
CA PHE A 68 0.83 4.26 -9.35
C PHE A 68 -0.17 4.97 -10.25
N ARG A 69 0.05 6.26 -10.46
CA ARG A 69 -0.80 7.07 -11.33
C ARG A 69 -0.75 6.57 -12.77
N ASN A 70 0.44 6.23 -13.28
CA ASN A 70 0.59 5.74 -14.64
C ASN A 70 -0.14 4.42 -14.85
N LEU A 71 -0.07 3.52 -13.86
CA LEU A 71 -0.81 2.25 -13.91
C LEU A 71 -2.31 2.49 -13.91
N PHE A 72 -2.79 3.46 -13.15
CA PHE A 72 -4.21 3.81 -13.13
C PHE A 72 -4.65 4.31 -14.51
N VAL A 73 -3.85 5.19 -15.14
CA VAL A 73 -4.15 5.69 -16.48
C VAL A 73 -4.20 4.54 -17.49
N GLN A 74 -3.27 3.59 -17.40
CA GLN A 74 -3.28 2.40 -18.26
C GLN A 74 -4.54 1.58 -18.05
N ALA A 75 -4.99 1.44 -16.80
CA ALA A 75 -6.20 0.70 -16.49
C ALA A 75 -7.43 1.34 -17.14
N THR A 76 -7.49 2.67 -17.20
CA THR A 76 -8.62 3.36 -17.84
C THR A 76 -8.69 3.11 -19.34
N LYS A 77 -7.57 2.74 -19.95
CA LYS A 77 -7.50 2.49 -21.40
C LYS A 77 -7.87 1.05 -21.78
N ILE A 78 -7.99 0.17 -20.81
CA ILE A 78 -8.36 -1.22 -21.07
C ILE A 78 -9.86 -1.28 -21.36
N LYS A 79 -10.20 -1.87 -22.50
CA LYS A 79 -11.62 -2.03 -22.88
C LYS A 79 -12.20 -3.27 -22.20
N GLY A 80 -13.40 -3.13 -21.69
CA GLY A 80 -14.10 -4.22 -21.04
C GLY A 80 -13.72 -4.36 -19.56
N GLY A 81 -14.57 -5.04 -18.80
CA GLY A 81 -14.36 -5.26 -17.39
C GLY A 81 -14.59 -4.03 -16.53
N ILE A 82 -14.39 -4.19 -15.24
CA ILE A 82 -14.55 -3.13 -14.26
C ILE A 82 -13.19 -2.46 -14.06
N LEU A 83 -13.16 -1.12 -14.03
CA LEU A 83 -11.93 -0.34 -13.90
C LEU A 83 -11.11 -0.77 -12.69
N GLY A 84 -11.76 -0.95 -11.53
CA GLY A 84 -11.06 -1.38 -10.32
C GLY A 84 -10.37 -2.73 -10.48
N PHE A 85 -11.05 -3.68 -11.11
CA PHE A 85 -10.49 -5.01 -11.38
C PHE A 85 -9.29 -4.91 -12.33
N ASN A 86 -9.41 -4.12 -13.39
CA ASN A 86 -8.31 -3.93 -14.36
C ASN A 86 -7.10 -3.31 -13.68
N PHE A 87 -7.31 -2.35 -12.78
CA PHE A 87 -6.22 -1.72 -12.05
C PHE A 87 -5.53 -2.72 -11.12
N MET A 88 -6.29 -3.52 -10.38
CA MET A 88 -5.73 -4.56 -9.52
C MET A 88 -4.94 -5.58 -10.34
N LEU A 89 -5.43 -5.93 -11.52
CA LEU A 89 -4.74 -6.86 -12.40
C LEU A 89 -3.37 -6.32 -12.82
N LEU A 90 -3.30 -5.04 -13.17
CA LEU A 90 -2.02 -4.42 -13.53
C LEU A 90 -1.05 -4.41 -12.36
N LEU A 91 -1.53 -4.15 -11.15
CA LEU A 91 -0.68 -4.19 -9.95
C LEU A 91 -0.16 -5.60 -9.67
N GLU A 92 -1.02 -6.61 -9.82
CA GLU A 92 -0.64 -8.00 -9.57
C GLU A 92 0.36 -8.52 -10.63
N ARG A 93 0.36 -7.94 -11.82
CA ARG A 93 1.25 -8.38 -12.92
C ARG A 93 2.68 -7.86 -12.79
N ARG A 94 2.95 -6.97 -11.85
CA ARG A 94 4.31 -6.46 -11.69
C ARG A 94 5.26 -7.60 -11.32
N LEU A 95 6.48 -7.54 -11.86
CA LEU A 95 7.47 -8.59 -11.62
C LEU A 95 7.81 -8.72 -10.13
N ASP A 96 7.97 -7.62 -9.43
CA ASP A 96 8.27 -7.66 -7.99
C ASP A 96 7.17 -8.36 -7.20
N ASN A 97 5.91 -8.11 -7.56
CA ASN A 97 4.78 -8.78 -6.91
C ASN A 97 4.76 -10.28 -7.24
N VAL A 98 5.00 -10.64 -8.49
CA VAL A 98 5.01 -12.04 -8.92
C VAL A 98 6.11 -12.82 -8.18
N VAL A 99 7.31 -12.25 -8.10
CA VAL A 99 8.44 -12.87 -7.39
C VAL A 99 8.09 -13.07 -5.91
N TYR A 100 7.47 -12.06 -5.29
CA TYR A 100 7.04 -12.17 -3.89
C TYR A 100 5.97 -13.27 -3.72
N ARG A 101 4.96 -13.31 -4.59
CA ARG A 101 3.88 -14.29 -4.50
C ARG A 101 4.36 -15.72 -4.73
N LEU A 102 5.39 -15.91 -5.54
CA LEU A 102 5.98 -17.22 -5.78
C LEU A 102 6.82 -17.71 -4.59
N GLY A 103 7.07 -16.87 -3.60
CA GLY A 103 7.84 -17.23 -2.43
C GLY A 103 9.34 -17.12 -2.60
N LEU A 104 9.81 -16.51 -3.69
CA LEU A 104 11.24 -16.34 -3.94
C LEU A 104 11.83 -15.18 -3.13
N ALA A 105 10.99 -14.32 -2.58
CA ALA A 105 11.40 -13.20 -1.73
C ALA A 105 10.47 -13.11 -0.53
N THR A 106 10.99 -12.65 0.60
CA THR A 106 10.18 -12.50 1.82
C THR A 106 9.33 -11.23 1.79
N THR A 107 9.70 -10.25 1.00
CA THR A 107 8.94 -9.00 0.84
C THR A 107 9.01 -8.55 -0.61
N ARG A 108 8.10 -7.65 -1.00
CA ARG A 108 8.11 -7.08 -2.34
C ARG A 108 9.32 -6.16 -2.58
N ARG A 109 9.93 -5.68 -1.51
CA ARG A 109 11.08 -4.77 -1.59
C ARG A 109 12.39 -5.50 -1.83
N GLN A 110 12.41 -6.78 -1.63
CA GLN A 110 13.61 -7.62 -1.71
C GLN A 110 13.97 -8.02 -3.19
#